data_64306c1e3b1b224f9633a48269adf27f
#
_entry.id   64306c1e3b1b224f9633a48269adf27f
#
_cell.length_a   1.000
_cell.length_b   1.000
_cell.length_c   1.000
_cell.angle_alpha   90.00
_cell.angle_beta   90.00
_cell.angle_gamma   90.00
#
_symmetry.space_group_name_H-M   'P 1'
#
loop_
_entity.id
_entity.type
_entity.pdbx_description
1 polymer ?
#
loop_
_entity_poly.entity_id
_entity_poly.type
_entity_poly.pdbx_seq_one_letter_code
_entity_poly.pdbx_strand_id
1 'polypeptide(L)'
;MKKYLLLCFQLLIAIYPFAQKKQTVKAEYFPPRGEWQKKPANELGLKQPAIDAAVAAAIAGETTAPRNMEINHYRTFGKEPFGEGIGPFAERGPATGIIIYKGYIIATWGDPLRCDMTHSVTKSFLSTVVGVAVDSGLIKTVFDTVAAYVPPIEIYGQPEKRPAELIGQPQLLDIFATPHNRTITWNDMLRQTSDWEGTLWGKPEWADRPDSNPDTWTTRPRHAAGSVYEYNDVRVNALALAATSVWRKPLPQVLKQVIMDPIGASDTWRWTGYRNAWIVLDGQPVQSVSGGGHWGGGMFINAFDMARFGLLTLHRGNWNGHQLISQQWVQQALTPTPAKTDYGYMNWFLNTGKKMLPSAPVTAFMHIGNGANLIYVDPEHELVMVVRWIDTRAMDEVVKKMLEAF
;
A
#
# COMPACT_ATOMS: atom_id res chain seq x y z
N MET A 1 74.20 53.14 -0.75
CA MET A 1 73.20 53.17 -1.81
C MET A 1 73.26 51.83 -2.56
N LYS A 2 72.37 50.87 -2.23
CA LYS A 2 72.24 49.54 -2.92
C LYS A 2 70.88 49.49 -3.58
N LYS A 3 70.86 49.36 -4.87
CA LYS A 3 69.65 49.21 -5.69
C LYS A 3 69.22 47.72 -5.66
N TYR A 4 67.97 47.43 -5.21
CA TYR A 4 67.37 46.10 -5.36
C TYR A 4 66.54 46.07 -6.63
N LEU A 5 66.89 45.15 -7.53
CA LEU A 5 66.15 44.85 -8.74
C LEU A 5 65.08 43.82 -8.45
N LEU A 6 63.78 44.20 -8.58
CA LEU A 6 62.67 43.29 -8.38
C LEU A 6 62.35 42.61 -9.74
N LEU A 7 62.57 41.31 -9.81
CA LEU A 7 62.21 40.47 -10.96
C LEU A 7 60.75 39.97 -10.77
N CYS A 8 59.81 40.49 -11.57
CA CYS A 8 58.44 39.94 -11.64
C CYS A 8 58.41 38.72 -12.55
N PHE A 9 58.20 37.54 -11.95
CA PHE A 9 57.88 36.31 -12.70
C PHE A 9 56.37 36.29 -12.98
N GLN A 10 55.96 36.48 -14.25
CA GLN A 10 54.58 36.28 -14.65
C GLN A 10 54.40 34.80 -14.95
N LEU A 11 53.59 34.12 -14.08
CA LEU A 11 53.17 32.75 -14.31
C LEU A 11 51.95 32.76 -15.24
N LEU A 12 52.11 32.35 -16.48
CA LEU A 12 51.02 32.10 -17.44
C LEU A 12 50.34 30.79 -17.04
N ILE A 13 49.19 30.84 -16.38
CA ILE A 13 48.30 29.69 -16.14
C ILE A 13 47.48 29.48 -17.41
N ALA A 14 47.85 28.47 -18.19
CA ALA A 14 47.03 27.99 -19.30
C ALA A 14 45.77 27.32 -18.77
N ILE A 15 44.62 28.01 -18.81
CA ILE A 15 43.32 27.44 -18.50
C ILE A 15 42.88 26.60 -19.71
N TYR A 16 43.03 25.27 -19.62
CA TYR A 16 42.38 24.37 -20.55
C TYR A 16 40.89 24.28 -20.18
N PRO A 17 39.96 24.59 -21.09
CA PRO A 17 38.55 24.36 -20.82
C PRO A 17 38.29 22.86 -20.86
N PHE A 18 38.13 22.23 -19.71
CA PHE A 18 37.54 20.92 -19.62
C PHE A 18 36.07 21.04 -20.09
N ALA A 19 35.83 20.68 -21.34
CA ALA A 19 34.46 20.49 -21.82
C ALA A 19 33.90 19.24 -21.13
N GLN A 20 33.24 19.44 -19.98
CA GLN A 20 32.39 18.42 -19.42
C GLN A 20 31.30 18.12 -20.46
N LYS A 21 31.36 16.94 -21.09
CA LYS A 21 30.23 16.38 -21.81
C LYS A 21 29.09 16.29 -20.83
N LYS A 22 28.11 17.21 -20.92
CA LYS A 22 26.81 17.01 -20.28
C LYS A 22 26.28 15.67 -20.77
N GLN A 23 26.38 14.62 -19.94
CA GLN A 23 25.59 13.44 -20.11
C GLN A 23 24.14 13.93 -20.07
N THR A 24 23.46 13.90 -21.20
CA THR A 24 22.01 14.09 -21.27
C THR A 24 21.42 12.90 -20.53
N VAL A 25 21.09 13.11 -19.25
CA VAL A 25 20.25 12.16 -18.49
C VAL A 25 18.97 12.07 -19.31
N LYS A 26 18.74 10.90 -19.91
CA LYS A 26 17.51 10.64 -20.68
C LYS A 26 16.37 10.84 -19.71
N ALA A 27 15.48 11.79 -19.96
CA ALA A 27 14.37 12.09 -19.07
C ALA A 27 13.54 10.81 -18.87
N GLU A 28 13.32 10.43 -17.61
CA GLU A 28 12.43 9.34 -17.26
C GLU A 28 11.03 9.60 -17.82
N TYR A 29 10.37 8.57 -18.32
CA TYR A 29 9.02 8.70 -18.85
C TYR A 29 7.98 8.42 -17.75
N PHE A 30 7.14 9.43 -17.50
CA PHE A 30 5.95 9.32 -16.66
C PHE A 30 4.70 9.47 -17.52
N PRO A 31 3.78 8.51 -17.48
CA PRO A 31 2.60 8.56 -18.34
C PRO A 31 1.63 9.67 -17.90
N PRO A 32 1.20 10.56 -18.81
CA PRO A 32 0.17 11.55 -18.52
C PRO A 32 -1.18 10.88 -18.24
N ARG A 33 -2.14 11.64 -17.69
CA ARG A 33 -3.48 11.12 -17.43
C ARG A 33 -4.18 10.74 -18.74
N GLY A 34 -4.80 9.56 -18.75
CA GLY A 34 -5.54 9.05 -19.92
C GLY A 34 -4.66 8.47 -21.02
N GLU A 35 -3.34 8.65 -20.98
CA GLU A 35 -2.41 8.17 -21.99
C GLU A 35 -1.29 7.37 -21.35
N TRP A 36 -0.89 6.28 -22.01
CA TRP A 36 0.28 5.52 -21.60
C TRP A 36 0.94 4.88 -22.82
N GLN A 37 2.16 5.29 -23.11
CA GLN A 37 2.90 4.80 -24.27
C GLN A 37 3.26 3.31 -24.10
N LYS A 38 3.06 2.56 -25.18
CA LYS A 38 3.54 1.19 -25.31
C LYS A 38 4.82 1.22 -26.13
N LYS A 39 5.78 0.36 -25.76
CA LYS A 39 6.99 0.14 -26.58
C LYS A 39 7.23 -1.35 -26.78
N PRO A 40 7.63 -1.75 -27.99
CA PRO A 40 8.14 -3.11 -28.22
C PRO A 40 9.35 -3.39 -27.35
N ALA A 41 9.47 -4.61 -26.85
CA ALA A 41 10.58 -5.03 -25.97
C ALA A 41 11.96 -4.82 -26.61
N ASN A 42 12.11 -5.08 -27.90
CA ASN A 42 13.37 -4.93 -28.64
C ASN A 42 13.86 -3.47 -28.70
N GLU A 43 12.96 -2.49 -28.75
CA GLU A 43 13.33 -1.06 -28.69
C GLU A 43 13.93 -0.66 -27.32
N LEU A 44 13.63 -1.46 -26.31
CA LEU A 44 14.09 -1.26 -24.94
C LEU A 44 15.22 -2.22 -24.55
N GLY A 45 15.72 -3.01 -25.51
CA GLY A 45 16.82 -3.96 -25.29
C GLY A 45 16.41 -5.25 -24.58
N LEU A 46 15.11 -5.58 -24.53
CA LEU A 46 14.58 -6.78 -23.90
C LEU A 46 14.28 -7.88 -24.91
N LYS A 47 14.27 -9.14 -24.43
CA LYS A 47 13.94 -10.33 -25.22
C LYS A 47 12.43 -10.59 -25.15
N GLN A 48 11.70 -10.32 -26.24
CA GLN A 48 10.24 -10.54 -26.33
C GLN A 48 9.80 -11.97 -25.95
N PRO A 49 10.48 -13.06 -26.36
CA PRO A 49 10.04 -14.41 -25.99
C PRO A 49 9.98 -14.66 -24.48
N ALA A 50 10.84 -14.03 -23.68
CA ALA A 50 10.81 -14.15 -22.21
C ALA A 50 9.61 -13.42 -21.62
N ILE A 51 9.26 -12.25 -22.14
CA ILE A 51 8.07 -11.49 -21.75
C ILE A 51 6.81 -12.31 -22.08
N ASP A 52 6.73 -12.89 -23.28
CA ASP A 52 5.61 -13.73 -23.71
C ASP A 52 5.49 -14.98 -22.82
N ALA A 53 6.61 -15.58 -22.41
CA ALA A 53 6.63 -16.68 -21.46
C ALA A 53 6.15 -16.28 -20.07
N ALA A 54 6.51 -15.09 -19.59
CA ALA A 54 6.02 -14.56 -18.31
C ALA A 54 4.51 -14.31 -18.34
N VAL A 55 3.99 -13.73 -19.41
CA VAL A 55 2.56 -13.52 -19.63
C VAL A 55 1.82 -14.88 -19.72
N ALA A 56 2.35 -15.85 -20.47
CA ALA A 56 1.77 -17.19 -20.57
C ALA A 56 1.74 -17.89 -19.20
N ALA A 57 2.80 -17.77 -18.39
CA ALA A 57 2.84 -18.31 -17.04
C ALA A 57 1.79 -17.66 -16.13
N ALA A 58 1.59 -16.34 -16.21
CA ALA A 58 0.55 -15.65 -15.47
C ALA A 58 -0.87 -16.10 -15.86
N ILE A 59 -1.15 -16.27 -17.14
CA ILE A 59 -2.44 -16.74 -17.63
C ILE A 59 -2.69 -18.20 -17.20
N ALA A 60 -1.69 -19.06 -17.35
CA ALA A 60 -1.79 -20.48 -16.94
C ALA A 60 -1.93 -20.64 -15.42
N GLY A 61 -1.43 -19.67 -14.66
CA GLY A 61 -1.52 -19.63 -13.22
C GLY A 61 -2.85 -19.09 -12.68
N GLU A 62 -3.91 -18.85 -13.49
CA GLU A 62 -5.18 -18.33 -12.98
C GLU A 62 -5.67 -19.11 -11.78
N THR A 63 -6.04 -18.40 -10.71
CA THR A 63 -6.57 -19.02 -9.49
C THR A 63 -7.88 -19.75 -9.75
N THR A 64 -8.05 -20.91 -9.13
CA THR A 64 -9.30 -21.68 -9.14
C THR A 64 -10.37 -21.16 -8.18
N ALA A 65 -10.04 -20.10 -7.41
CA ALA A 65 -11.00 -19.47 -6.50
C ALA A 65 -12.25 -18.97 -7.27
N PRO A 66 -13.44 -19.02 -6.66
CA PRO A 66 -14.65 -18.52 -7.30
C PRO A 66 -14.51 -17.10 -7.83
N ARG A 67 -15.14 -16.81 -8.98
CA ARG A 67 -15.20 -15.44 -9.49
C ARG A 67 -16.10 -14.55 -8.66
N ASN A 68 -17.19 -15.07 -8.12
CA ASN A 68 -18.00 -14.37 -7.13
C ASN A 68 -17.23 -14.30 -5.81
N MET A 69 -16.77 -13.09 -5.46
CA MET A 69 -15.90 -12.87 -4.30
C MET A 69 -16.63 -13.02 -2.97
N GLU A 70 -17.94 -12.85 -2.94
CA GLU A 70 -18.72 -13.11 -1.74
C GLU A 70 -18.80 -14.62 -1.45
N ILE A 71 -19.05 -15.45 -2.48
CA ILE A 71 -18.95 -16.90 -2.35
C ILE A 71 -17.55 -17.32 -1.92
N ASN A 72 -16.51 -16.72 -2.50
CA ASN A 72 -15.13 -16.98 -2.09
C ASN A 72 -14.89 -16.61 -0.62
N HIS A 73 -15.42 -15.47 -0.16
CA HIS A 73 -15.33 -15.04 1.23
C HIS A 73 -15.91 -16.09 2.18
N TYR A 74 -17.15 -16.55 1.95
CA TYR A 74 -17.78 -17.58 2.80
C TYR A 74 -17.13 -18.96 2.71
N ARG A 75 -16.32 -19.22 1.70
CA ARG A 75 -15.49 -20.44 1.63
C ARG A 75 -14.16 -20.32 2.40
N THR A 76 -13.74 -19.11 2.73
CA THR A 76 -12.46 -18.78 3.38
C THR A 76 -12.69 -18.05 4.69
N PHE A 77 -12.54 -16.76 4.74
CA PHE A 77 -12.63 -15.90 5.92
C PHE A 77 -14.01 -15.88 6.59
N GLY A 78 -15.06 -16.12 5.82
CA GLY A 78 -16.43 -16.23 6.37
C GLY A 78 -16.65 -17.42 7.33
N LYS A 79 -15.65 -18.32 7.44
CA LYS A 79 -15.65 -19.44 8.43
C LYS A 79 -15.05 -19.04 9.78
N GLU A 80 -14.40 -17.90 9.84
CA GLU A 80 -13.84 -17.35 11.09
C GLU A 80 -14.99 -16.89 12.02
N PRO A 81 -14.75 -16.81 13.33
CA PRO A 81 -15.68 -16.15 14.24
C PRO A 81 -16.00 -14.74 13.75
N PHE A 82 -17.26 -14.31 13.83
CA PHE A 82 -17.67 -13.02 13.28
C PHE A 82 -17.31 -12.84 11.79
N GLY A 83 -17.26 -13.94 11.02
CA GLY A 83 -16.77 -13.96 9.65
C GLY A 83 -17.76 -13.44 8.60
N GLU A 84 -18.99 -13.00 8.97
CA GLU A 84 -19.96 -12.47 8.01
C GLU A 84 -19.44 -11.26 7.25
N GLY A 85 -19.69 -11.21 5.94
CA GLY A 85 -19.37 -10.08 5.08
C GLY A 85 -20.21 -8.86 5.39
N ILE A 86 -19.57 -7.70 5.58
CA ILE A 86 -20.23 -6.43 5.94
C ILE A 86 -19.87 -5.28 5.00
N GLY A 87 -18.99 -5.52 4.06
CA GLY A 87 -18.64 -4.60 2.96
C GLY A 87 -19.10 -5.12 1.61
N PRO A 88 -19.03 -4.31 0.56
CA PRO A 88 -19.36 -4.75 -0.78
C PRO A 88 -18.35 -5.79 -1.29
N PHE A 89 -18.86 -6.72 -2.09
CA PHE A 89 -18.10 -7.66 -2.90
C PHE A 89 -18.43 -7.45 -4.37
N ALA A 90 -17.57 -7.94 -5.27
CA ALA A 90 -17.80 -7.92 -6.70
C ALA A 90 -17.32 -9.23 -7.32
N GLU A 91 -17.77 -9.55 -8.52
CA GLU A 91 -17.14 -10.60 -9.30
C GLU A 91 -15.76 -10.18 -9.76
N ARG A 92 -14.78 -11.10 -9.67
CA ARG A 92 -13.44 -10.91 -10.21
C ARG A 92 -13.36 -11.23 -11.70
N GLY A 93 -12.46 -10.57 -12.38
CA GLY A 93 -12.05 -10.92 -13.73
C GLY A 93 -11.23 -12.22 -13.82
N PRO A 94 -10.80 -12.60 -15.03
CA PRO A 94 -9.78 -13.61 -15.27
C PRO A 94 -8.39 -13.15 -14.80
N ALA A 95 -7.37 -14.00 -14.93
CA ALA A 95 -5.98 -13.59 -14.76
C ALA A 95 -5.69 -12.39 -15.66
N THR A 96 -5.22 -11.32 -15.03
CA THR A 96 -5.06 -10.01 -15.69
C THR A 96 -3.77 -9.36 -15.23
N GLY A 97 -3.13 -8.58 -16.10
CA GLY A 97 -1.98 -7.82 -15.67
C GLY A 97 -1.40 -6.85 -16.70
N ILE A 98 -0.36 -6.18 -16.26
CA ILE A 98 0.41 -5.20 -17.03
C ILE A 98 1.86 -5.23 -16.57
N ILE A 99 2.78 -5.12 -17.52
CA ILE A 99 4.22 -5.00 -17.26
C ILE A 99 4.70 -3.64 -17.75
N ILE A 100 5.36 -2.92 -16.86
CA ILE A 100 5.94 -1.60 -17.11
C ILE A 100 7.46 -1.71 -16.96
N TYR A 101 8.19 -1.28 -17.98
CA TYR A 101 9.64 -1.17 -17.95
C TYR A 101 10.07 0.25 -18.33
N LYS A 102 10.87 0.88 -17.47
CA LYS A 102 11.30 2.28 -17.67
C LYS A 102 10.13 3.25 -17.94
N GLY A 103 9.00 3.04 -17.25
CA GLY A 103 7.79 3.82 -17.42
C GLY A 103 6.90 3.43 -18.60
N TYR A 104 7.36 2.61 -19.56
CA TYR A 104 6.60 2.19 -20.74
C TYR A 104 5.88 0.87 -20.53
N ILE A 105 4.68 0.74 -21.09
CA ILE A 105 3.99 -0.55 -21.15
C ILE A 105 4.71 -1.44 -22.16
N ILE A 106 5.11 -2.63 -21.74
CA ILE A 106 5.73 -3.64 -22.62
C ILE A 106 4.84 -4.87 -22.82
N ALA A 107 3.90 -5.14 -21.90
CA ALA A 107 2.90 -6.20 -22.07
C ALA A 107 1.63 -5.89 -21.28
N THR A 108 0.50 -6.43 -21.75
CA THR A 108 -0.79 -6.47 -21.05
C THR A 108 -1.51 -7.76 -21.40
N TRP A 109 -2.30 -8.30 -20.45
CA TRP A 109 -3.17 -9.47 -20.70
C TRP A 109 -4.45 -9.37 -19.88
N GLY A 110 -5.46 -10.16 -20.25
CA GLY A 110 -6.77 -10.15 -19.62
C GLY A 110 -7.53 -8.84 -19.86
N ASP A 111 -8.21 -8.35 -18.82
CA ASP A 111 -8.95 -7.09 -18.84
C ASP A 111 -8.34 -6.09 -17.84
N PRO A 112 -7.27 -5.39 -18.21
CA PRO A 112 -6.53 -4.50 -17.29
C PRO A 112 -7.30 -3.21 -16.93
N LEU A 113 -8.41 -2.90 -17.62
CA LEU A 113 -9.29 -1.76 -17.29
C LEU A 113 -10.38 -2.11 -16.28
N ARG A 114 -10.60 -3.39 -16.02
CA ARG A 114 -11.59 -3.84 -15.07
C ARG A 114 -11.22 -3.42 -13.64
N CYS A 115 -12.18 -2.77 -12.96
CA CYS A 115 -12.04 -2.42 -11.55
C CYS A 115 -12.45 -3.61 -10.67
N ASP A 116 -11.49 -4.35 -10.17
CA ASP A 116 -11.69 -5.46 -9.24
C ASP A 116 -11.23 -5.11 -7.82
N MET A 117 -11.70 -5.88 -6.84
CA MET A 117 -11.21 -5.81 -5.47
C MET A 117 -9.70 -6.11 -5.44
N THR A 118 -8.93 -5.34 -4.66
CA THR A 118 -7.50 -5.63 -4.50
C THR A 118 -7.17 -6.27 -3.16
N HIS A 119 -8.17 -6.40 -2.28
CA HIS A 119 -7.94 -6.88 -0.92
C HIS A 119 -6.81 -6.09 -0.23
N SER A 120 -5.81 -6.76 0.31
CA SER A 120 -4.78 -6.14 1.13
C SER A 120 -3.84 -5.17 0.42
N VAL A 121 -3.83 -5.07 -0.92
CA VAL A 121 -3.14 -3.94 -1.59
C VAL A 121 -3.70 -2.60 -1.09
N THR A 122 -4.96 -2.57 -0.64
CA THR A 122 -5.56 -1.41 0.02
C THR A 122 -4.71 -0.84 1.15
N LYS A 123 -4.02 -1.70 1.91
CA LYS A 123 -3.16 -1.29 3.03
C LYS A 123 -1.99 -0.41 2.59
N SER A 124 -1.49 -0.61 1.37
CA SER A 124 -0.42 0.22 0.81
C SER A 124 -0.90 1.64 0.53
N PHE A 125 -2.13 1.79 0.05
CA PHE A 125 -2.76 3.10 -0.10
C PHE A 125 -3.04 3.75 1.26
N LEU A 126 -3.44 2.95 2.27
CA LEU A 126 -3.61 3.44 3.64
C LEU A 126 -2.28 3.94 4.22
N SER A 127 -1.20 3.16 4.10
CA SER A 127 0.11 3.62 4.58
C SER A 127 0.56 4.90 3.86
N THR A 128 0.23 5.04 2.58
CA THR A 128 0.58 6.23 1.79
C THR A 128 -0.14 7.48 2.30
N VAL A 129 -1.45 7.42 2.59
CA VAL A 129 -2.17 8.60 3.14
C VAL A 129 -1.72 8.94 4.57
N VAL A 130 -1.27 7.95 5.36
CA VAL A 130 -0.62 8.20 6.66
C VAL A 130 0.74 8.88 6.43
N GLY A 131 1.52 8.44 5.44
CA GLY A 131 2.80 9.05 5.08
C GLY A 131 2.66 10.51 4.69
N VAL A 132 1.70 10.82 3.84
CA VAL A 132 1.43 12.22 3.46
C VAL A 132 0.92 13.04 4.66
N ALA A 133 0.22 12.43 5.64
CA ALA A 133 -0.12 13.11 6.89
C ALA A 133 1.12 13.48 7.72
N VAL A 134 2.13 12.61 7.74
CA VAL A 134 3.44 12.91 8.37
C VAL A 134 4.16 14.01 7.60
N ASP A 135 4.26 13.89 6.28
CA ASP A 135 4.94 14.87 5.42
C ASP A 135 4.28 16.26 5.50
N SER A 136 2.96 16.30 5.74
CA SER A 136 2.19 17.55 5.92
C SER A 136 2.20 18.09 7.36
N GLY A 137 2.85 17.40 8.30
CA GLY A 137 2.93 17.82 9.71
C GLY A 137 1.64 17.58 10.51
N LEU A 138 0.63 16.89 9.95
CA LEU A 138 -0.57 16.47 10.69
C LEU A 138 -0.23 15.43 11.76
N ILE A 139 0.78 14.60 11.49
CA ILE A 139 1.42 13.70 12.44
C ILE A 139 2.88 14.14 12.54
N LYS A 140 3.34 14.51 13.73
CA LYS A 140 4.71 15.03 13.92
C LYS A 140 5.77 13.96 13.70
N THR A 141 5.54 12.77 14.23
CA THR A 141 6.40 11.61 14.02
C THR A 141 5.60 10.32 14.20
N VAL A 142 6.01 9.27 13.48
CA VAL A 142 5.40 7.94 13.61
C VAL A 142 5.64 7.30 14.98
N PHE A 143 6.55 7.82 15.78
CA PHE A 143 6.84 7.33 17.13
C PHE A 143 5.97 7.98 18.22
N ASP A 144 5.16 8.97 17.87
CA ASP A 144 4.12 9.47 18.76
C ASP A 144 3.02 8.43 18.93
N THR A 145 2.37 8.43 20.10
CA THR A 145 1.21 7.57 20.34
C THR A 145 0.02 8.03 19.51
N VAL A 146 -0.74 7.09 18.96
CA VAL A 146 -1.92 7.41 18.16
C VAL A 146 -2.99 8.11 19.02
N ALA A 147 -3.10 7.73 20.28
CA ALA A 147 -4.01 8.34 21.24
C ALA A 147 -3.80 9.87 21.42
N ALA A 148 -2.61 10.38 21.16
CA ALA A 148 -2.33 11.81 21.25
C ALA A 148 -2.97 12.64 20.10
N TYR A 149 -3.42 11.97 19.04
CA TYR A 149 -3.97 12.59 17.83
C TYR A 149 -5.45 12.28 17.60
N VAL A 150 -5.96 11.22 18.22
CA VAL A 150 -7.30 10.69 17.95
C VAL A 150 -8.16 10.81 19.22
N PRO A 151 -8.98 11.85 19.31
CA PRO A 151 -9.96 11.97 20.41
C PRO A 151 -11.08 10.91 20.24
N PRO A 152 -11.94 10.74 21.24
CA PRO A 152 -13.16 9.96 21.07
C PRO A 152 -13.96 10.41 19.84
N ILE A 153 -14.37 9.48 19.00
CA ILE A 153 -15.01 9.70 17.71
C ILE A 153 -16.50 9.48 17.83
N GLU A 154 -17.29 10.41 17.34
CA GLU A 154 -18.73 10.26 17.29
C GLU A 154 -19.13 9.23 16.22
N ILE A 155 -19.88 8.19 16.62
CA ILE A 155 -20.46 7.21 15.71
C ILE A 155 -21.74 7.78 15.10
N TYR A 156 -21.87 7.67 13.78
CA TYR A 156 -23.10 8.03 13.09
C TYR A 156 -24.13 6.90 13.20
N GLY A 157 -25.35 7.29 13.54
CA GLY A 157 -26.46 6.37 13.76
C GLY A 157 -26.68 6.06 15.24
N GLN A 158 -27.85 5.51 15.55
CA GLN A 158 -28.20 5.13 16.89
C GLN A 158 -28.20 3.61 17.03
N PRO A 159 -27.67 3.04 18.11
CA PRO A 159 -27.88 1.63 18.42
C PRO A 159 -29.36 1.34 18.54
N GLU A 160 -29.81 0.17 18.10
CA GLU A 160 -31.23 -0.24 18.11
C GLU A 160 -31.84 -0.24 19.49
N LYS A 161 -31.03 -0.38 20.54
CA LYS A 161 -31.45 -0.38 21.94
C LYS A 161 -30.55 0.53 22.76
N ARG A 162 -31.07 1.72 23.12
CA ARG A 162 -30.46 2.63 24.09
C ARG A 162 -31.44 2.97 25.21
N PRO A 163 -30.96 3.18 26.44
CA PRO A 163 -31.79 3.79 27.48
C PRO A 163 -32.42 5.09 27.00
N ALA A 164 -33.64 5.36 27.41
CA ALA A 164 -34.42 6.53 26.96
C ALA A 164 -33.66 7.85 27.21
N GLU A 165 -32.92 7.92 28.31
CA GLU A 165 -32.14 9.08 28.74
C GLU A 165 -30.96 9.40 27.79
N LEU A 166 -30.53 8.41 26.98
CA LEU A 166 -29.43 8.54 26.03
C LEU A 166 -29.89 8.72 24.58
N ILE A 167 -31.20 8.64 24.32
CA ILE A 167 -31.76 8.86 22.99
C ILE A 167 -31.45 10.32 22.57
N GLY A 168 -30.87 10.46 21.37
CA GLY A 168 -30.47 11.77 20.82
C GLY A 168 -29.13 12.29 21.30
N GLN A 169 -28.45 11.62 22.25
CA GLN A 169 -27.10 11.99 22.65
C GLN A 169 -26.07 11.33 21.74
N PRO A 170 -24.94 12.00 21.42
CA PRO A 170 -23.84 11.41 20.66
C PRO A 170 -23.31 10.13 21.30
N GLN A 171 -23.00 9.13 20.50
CA GLN A 171 -22.26 7.97 20.93
C GLN A 171 -20.79 8.14 20.56
N LEU A 172 -19.94 8.23 21.57
CA LEU A 172 -18.49 8.37 21.38
C LEU A 172 -17.79 7.01 21.47
N LEU A 173 -16.90 6.75 20.54
CA LEU A 173 -16.01 5.60 20.52
C LEU A 173 -14.57 6.07 20.75
N ASP A 174 -13.98 5.68 21.86
CA ASP A 174 -12.55 5.87 22.12
C ASP A 174 -11.83 4.54 21.85
N ILE A 175 -11.24 4.42 20.67
CA ILE A 175 -10.52 3.20 20.25
C ILE A 175 -9.14 3.08 20.88
N PHE A 176 -8.69 4.08 21.64
CA PHE A 176 -7.42 4.07 22.38
C PHE A 176 -7.63 4.26 23.90
N ALA A 177 -8.83 3.94 24.44
CA ALA A 177 -9.15 4.16 25.83
C ALA A 177 -8.37 3.29 26.83
N THR A 178 -8.00 2.06 26.43
CA THR A 178 -7.35 1.12 27.36
C THR A 178 -5.91 1.54 27.67
N PRO A 179 -5.36 1.18 28.84
CA PRO A 179 -3.95 1.47 29.16
C PRO A 179 -2.98 0.94 28.09
N HIS A 180 -3.25 -0.25 27.55
CA HIS A 180 -2.44 -0.83 26.48
C HIS A 180 -2.52 0.00 25.21
N ASN A 181 -3.73 0.27 24.71
CA ASN A 181 -3.92 1.01 23.45
C ASN A 181 -3.33 2.42 23.49
N ARG A 182 -3.29 3.07 24.67
CA ARG A 182 -2.65 4.39 24.84
C ARG A 182 -1.14 4.40 24.61
N THR A 183 -0.48 3.25 24.67
CA THR A 183 0.96 3.14 24.42
C THR A 183 1.30 2.96 22.95
N ILE A 184 0.33 2.60 22.11
CA ILE A 184 0.52 2.23 20.70
C ILE A 184 0.91 3.47 19.88
N THR A 185 2.01 3.36 19.14
CA THR A 185 2.48 4.38 18.23
C THR A 185 1.94 4.15 16.79
N TRP A 186 2.02 5.18 15.96
CA TRP A 186 1.74 5.04 14.54
C TRP A 186 2.65 3.99 13.88
N ASN A 187 3.93 3.94 14.29
CA ASN A 187 4.88 2.94 13.82
C ASN A 187 4.43 1.52 14.14
N ASP A 188 3.89 1.28 15.34
CA ASP A 188 3.41 -0.04 15.74
C ASP A 188 2.20 -0.47 14.91
N MET A 189 1.27 0.46 14.66
CA MET A 189 0.13 0.21 13.76
C MET A 189 0.59 -0.09 12.33
N LEU A 190 1.49 0.74 11.78
CA LEU A 190 2.03 0.58 10.42
C LEU A 190 2.78 -0.73 10.21
N ARG A 191 3.49 -1.21 11.24
CA ARG A 191 4.24 -2.46 11.20
C ARG A 191 3.43 -3.69 11.57
N GLN A 192 2.16 -3.54 11.90
CA GLN A 192 1.31 -4.61 12.44
C GLN A 192 1.90 -5.29 13.70
N THR A 193 2.45 -4.46 14.58
CA THR A 193 3.03 -4.89 15.86
C THR A 193 2.34 -4.25 17.06
N SER A 194 1.17 -3.64 16.84
CA SER A 194 0.46 -2.86 17.87
C SER A 194 -0.15 -3.70 18.98
N ASP A 195 -0.55 -4.92 18.68
CA ASP A 195 -1.43 -5.74 19.51
C ASP A 195 -2.66 -4.95 20.05
N TRP A 196 -3.18 -4.01 19.24
CA TRP A 196 -4.36 -3.22 19.59
C TRP A 196 -5.51 -4.15 19.98
N GLU A 197 -6.18 -3.82 21.09
CA GLU A 197 -7.30 -4.57 21.62
C GLU A 197 -8.62 -3.82 21.44
N GLY A 198 -9.65 -4.56 21.06
CA GLY A 198 -10.99 -3.99 20.97
C GLY A 198 -11.87 -4.67 19.93
N THR A 199 -13.06 -4.09 19.80
CA THR A 199 -14.03 -4.45 18.76
C THR A 199 -14.29 -3.21 17.91
N LEU A 200 -14.15 -3.34 16.60
CA LEU A 200 -14.44 -2.27 15.67
C LEU A 200 -15.37 -2.76 14.56
N TRP A 201 -16.45 -2.03 14.33
CA TRP A 201 -17.49 -2.36 13.34
C TRP A 201 -18.12 -3.75 13.55
N GLY A 202 -18.24 -4.17 14.83
CA GLY A 202 -18.76 -5.47 15.20
C GLY A 202 -17.78 -6.63 15.03
N LYS A 203 -16.52 -6.36 14.74
CA LYS A 203 -15.45 -7.34 14.58
C LYS A 203 -14.46 -7.23 15.73
N PRO A 204 -14.40 -8.20 16.67
CA PRO A 204 -13.35 -8.26 17.69
C PRO A 204 -12.00 -8.53 17.02
N GLU A 205 -10.92 -7.93 17.54
CA GLU A 205 -9.58 -8.12 16.96
C GLU A 205 -9.11 -9.56 16.99
N TRP A 206 -9.47 -10.32 18.04
CA TRP A 206 -9.14 -11.73 18.18
C TRP A 206 -9.83 -12.64 17.16
N ALA A 207 -10.91 -12.18 16.53
CA ALA A 207 -11.69 -12.96 15.57
C ALA A 207 -11.06 -12.97 14.15
N ASP A 208 -10.05 -12.14 13.92
CA ASP A 208 -9.35 -12.09 12.64
C ASP A 208 -8.19 -13.10 12.62
N ARG A 209 -8.33 -14.16 11.87
CA ARG A 209 -7.35 -15.26 11.75
C ARG A 209 -6.98 -15.87 13.11
N PRO A 210 -7.99 -16.25 13.91
CA PRO A 210 -7.74 -16.78 15.23
C PRO A 210 -6.89 -18.06 15.15
N ASP A 211 -6.15 -18.35 16.21
CA ASP A 211 -5.48 -19.62 16.34
C ASP A 211 -6.51 -20.78 16.48
N SER A 212 -6.01 -22.01 16.48
CA SER A 212 -6.86 -23.19 16.52
C SER A 212 -7.46 -23.50 17.91
N ASN A 213 -7.09 -22.74 18.96
CA ASN A 213 -7.56 -22.97 20.32
C ASN A 213 -8.54 -21.88 20.77
N PRO A 214 -9.87 -22.13 20.75
CA PRO A 214 -10.87 -21.15 21.15
C PRO A 214 -10.72 -20.63 22.59
N ASP A 215 -10.15 -21.41 23.50
CA ASP A 215 -10.00 -21.05 24.90
C ASP A 215 -8.99 -19.91 25.11
N THR A 216 -8.11 -19.68 24.14
CA THR A 216 -7.09 -18.63 24.21
C THR A 216 -7.50 -17.31 23.55
N TRP A 217 -8.54 -17.30 22.72
CA TRP A 217 -8.87 -16.13 21.90
C TRP A 217 -9.12 -14.84 22.68
N THR A 218 -9.79 -14.95 23.83
CA THR A 218 -10.14 -13.78 24.66
C THR A 218 -9.27 -13.65 25.92
N THR A 219 -8.44 -14.65 26.22
CA THR A 219 -7.71 -14.73 27.48
C THR A 219 -6.20 -14.61 27.34
N ARG A 220 -5.69 -14.57 26.09
CA ARG A 220 -4.25 -14.44 25.87
C ARG A 220 -3.70 -13.14 26.46
N PRO A 221 -2.51 -13.17 27.07
CA PRO A 221 -1.82 -11.96 27.49
C PRO A 221 -1.53 -11.05 26.31
N ARG A 222 -1.61 -9.73 26.51
CA ARG A 222 -1.21 -8.74 25.52
C ARG A 222 0.32 -8.68 25.39
N HIS A 223 0.79 -8.59 24.17
CA HIS A 223 2.18 -8.30 23.89
C HIS A 223 2.43 -6.77 24.00
N ALA A 224 3.62 -6.40 24.45
CA ALA A 224 3.99 -4.99 24.40
C ALA A 224 3.94 -4.49 22.96
N ALA A 225 3.40 -3.28 22.75
CA ALA A 225 3.35 -2.65 21.44
C ALA A 225 4.76 -2.60 20.81
N GLY A 226 4.86 -2.93 19.54
CA GLY A 226 6.12 -3.02 18.80
C GLY A 226 6.86 -4.35 18.88
N SER A 227 6.47 -5.29 19.77
CA SER A 227 7.27 -6.48 20.05
C SER A 227 6.95 -7.71 19.20
N VAL A 228 5.70 -7.92 18.80
CA VAL A 228 5.22 -9.08 18.05
C VAL A 228 4.49 -8.66 16.80
N TYR A 229 4.87 -9.26 15.68
CA TYR A 229 4.14 -9.07 14.42
C TYR A 229 2.91 -9.99 14.39
N GLU A 230 1.75 -9.40 14.17
CA GLU A 230 0.50 -10.11 13.96
C GLU A 230 -0.33 -9.40 12.89
N TYR A 231 -0.52 -10.07 11.75
CA TYR A 231 -1.32 -9.54 10.65
C TYR A 231 -2.80 -9.57 11.01
N ASN A 232 -3.42 -8.40 11.19
CA ASN A 232 -4.78 -8.28 11.70
C ASN A 232 -5.54 -7.12 11.04
N ASP A 233 -6.63 -7.45 10.35
CA ASP A 233 -7.41 -6.48 9.57
C ASP A 233 -8.31 -5.59 10.46
N VAL A 234 -8.69 -6.01 11.67
CA VAL A 234 -9.39 -5.12 12.61
C VAL A 234 -8.46 -3.99 13.06
N ARG A 235 -7.20 -4.30 13.34
CA ARG A 235 -6.16 -3.33 13.69
C ARG A 235 -5.85 -2.39 12.52
N VAL A 236 -5.88 -2.90 11.30
CA VAL A 236 -5.77 -2.07 10.08
C VAL A 236 -6.96 -1.12 9.93
N ASN A 237 -8.17 -1.58 10.25
CA ASN A 237 -9.35 -0.71 10.26
C ASN A 237 -9.28 0.36 11.36
N ALA A 238 -8.70 0.04 12.53
CA ALA A 238 -8.42 1.04 13.57
C ALA A 238 -7.42 2.11 13.07
N LEU A 239 -6.38 1.72 12.33
CA LEU A 239 -5.49 2.68 11.67
C LEU A 239 -6.21 3.53 10.62
N ALA A 240 -7.12 2.94 9.82
CA ALA A 240 -7.90 3.69 8.84
C ALA A 240 -8.82 4.72 9.50
N LEU A 241 -9.46 4.34 10.61
CA LEU A 241 -10.28 5.26 11.41
C LEU A 241 -9.44 6.38 12.03
N ALA A 242 -8.28 6.05 12.59
CA ALA A 242 -7.35 7.03 13.14
C ALA A 242 -6.85 8.02 12.08
N ALA A 243 -6.47 7.53 10.91
CA ALA A 243 -6.06 8.38 9.79
C ALA A 243 -7.22 9.29 9.31
N THR A 244 -8.45 8.76 9.24
CA THR A 244 -9.65 9.54 8.89
C THR A 244 -9.86 10.67 9.89
N SER A 245 -9.69 10.40 11.19
CA SER A 245 -9.82 11.41 12.27
C SER A 245 -8.74 12.51 12.14
N VAL A 246 -7.50 12.15 11.88
CA VAL A 246 -6.38 13.12 11.72
C VAL A 246 -6.57 14.00 10.48
N TRP A 247 -6.96 13.41 9.35
CA TRP A 247 -7.22 14.16 8.12
C TRP A 247 -8.50 15.01 8.19
N ARG A 248 -9.43 14.69 9.09
CA ARG A 248 -10.80 15.26 9.16
C ARG A 248 -11.49 15.28 7.80
N LYS A 249 -11.24 14.26 6.98
CA LYS A 249 -11.78 14.08 5.63
C LYS A 249 -11.92 12.59 5.31
N PRO A 250 -12.86 12.20 4.43
CA PRO A 250 -12.90 10.85 3.88
C PRO A 250 -11.57 10.49 3.21
N LEU A 251 -10.94 9.38 3.60
CA LEU A 251 -9.65 8.97 3.03
C LEU A 251 -9.65 8.79 1.50
N PRO A 252 -10.76 8.37 0.84
CA PRO A 252 -10.80 8.35 -0.63
C PRO A 252 -10.61 9.74 -1.26
N GLN A 253 -11.12 10.80 -0.65
CA GLN A 253 -10.92 12.18 -1.11
C GLN A 253 -9.47 12.63 -0.90
N VAL A 254 -8.90 12.29 0.26
CA VAL A 254 -7.49 12.57 0.54
C VAL A 254 -6.62 11.88 -0.51
N LEU A 255 -6.75 10.55 -0.65
CA LEU A 255 -5.96 9.75 -1.61
C LEU A 255 -6.08 10.29 -3.03
N LYS A 256 -7.31 10.67 -3.44
CA LYS A 256 -7.55 11.26 -4.76
C LYS A 256 -6.71 12.52 -4.96
N GLN A 257 -6.77 13.45 -4.02
CA GLN A 257 -6.12 14.76 -4.12
C GLN A 257 -4.59 14.67 -4.06
N VAL A 258 -4.06 13.85 -3.13
CA VAL A 258 -2.62 13.88 -2.84
C VAL A 258 -1.81 12.89 -3.68
N ILE A 259 -2.43 11.84 -4.22
CA ILE A 259 -1.74 10.78 -4.96
C ILE A 259 -2.38 10.49 -6.31
N MET A 260 -3.68 10.09 -6.35
CA MET A 260 -4.25 9.49 -7.55
C MET A 260 -4.37 10.49 -8.71
N ASP A 261 -4.82 11.72 -8.43
CA ASP A 261 -4.87 12.78 -9.45
C ASP A 261 -3.47 13.18 -9.93
N PRO A 262 -2.48 13.46 -9.03
CA PRO A 262 -1.12 13.77 -9.44
C PRO A 262 -0.44 12.69 -10.30
N ILE A 263 -0.64 11.40 -10.02
CA ILE A 263 -0.09 10.32 -10.85
C ILE A 263 -0.90 10.05 -12.12
N GLY A 264 -1.98 10.79 -12.34
CA GLY A 264 -2.84 10.66 -13.52
C GLY A 264 -3.68 9.38 -13.54
N ALA A 265 -4.07 8.86 -12.37
CA ALA A 265 -4.98 7.72 -12.27
C ALA A 265 -6.37 8.06 -12.84
N SER A 266 -7.13 7.01 -13.20
CA SER A 266 -8.50 7.14 -13.67
C SER A 266 -9.46 7.60 -12.56
N ASP A 267 -10.71 7.92 -12.93
CA ASP A 267 -11.78 8.20 -11.96
C ASP A 267 -12.63 6.95 -11.65
N THR A 268 -12.19 5.75 -12.09
CA THR A 268 -12.99 4.52 -11.95
C THR A 268 -12.79 3.79 -10.64
N TRP A 269 -11.65 4.00 -9.97
CA TRP A 269 -11.37 3.35 -8.68
C TRP A 269 -12.32 3.83 -7.58
N ARG A 270 -12.52 2.96 -6.58
CA ARG A 270 -13.32 3.27 -5.36
C ARG A 270 -12.62 2.67 -4.16
N TRP A 271 -12.71 3.37 -3.02
CA TRP A 271 -12.27 2.85 -1.73
C TRP A 271 -13.45 2.89 -0.77
N THR A 272 -13.95 1.74 -0.38
CA THR A 272 -15.20 1.60 0.39
C THR A 272 -14.94 1.05 1.78
N GLY A 273 -15.80 1.42 2.72
CA GLY A 273 -15.86 0.85 4.07
C GLY A 273 -16.94 -0.23 4.21
N TYR A 274 -17.28 -0.53 5.45
CA TYR A 274 -18.36 -1.43 5.82
C TYR A 274 -19.68 -0.67 5.99
N ARG A 275 -20.83 -1.38 5.83
CA ARG A 275 -22.16 -0.75 5.93
C ARG A 275 -22.41 -0.06 7.27
N ASN A 276 -21.74 -0.48 8.35
CA ASN A 276 -21.86 0.05 9.71
C ASN A 276 -20.66 0.93 10.13
N ALA A 277 -19.73 1.24 9.23
CA ALA A 277 -18.50 2.00 9.54
C ALA A 277 -18.70 3.51 9.30
N TRP A 278 -19.72 4.10 9.90
CA TRP A 278 -20.03 5.51 9.75
C TRP A 278 -19.73 6.29 11.03
N ILE A 279 -19.10 7.43 10.87
CA ILE A 279 -18.74 8.38 11.94
C ILE A 279 -19.24 9.76 11.60
N VAL A 280 -19.23 10.67 12.56
CA VAL A 280 -19.50 12.08 12.35
C VAL A 280 -18.19 12.86 12.42
N LEU A 281 -17.87 13.56 11.35
CA LEU A 281 -16.77 14.52 11.34
C LEU A 281 -17.31 15.90 10.96
N ASP A 282 -17.05 16.89 11.81
CA ASP A 282 -17.49 18.27 11.59
C ASP A 282 -19.00 18.39 11.28
N GLY A 283 -19.82 17.57 11.96
CA GLY A 283 -21.27 17.53 11.79
C GLY A 283 -21.75 16.80 10.54
N GLN A 284 -20.85 16.13 9.79
CA GLN A 284 -21.21 15.38 8.58
C GLN A 284 -20.95 13.88 8.76
N PRO A 285 -21.85 13.02 8.26
CA PRO A 285 -21.61 11.58 8.24
C PRO A 285 -20.50 11.24 7.23
N VAL A 286 -19.50 10.51 7.70
CA VAL A 286 -18.35 10.06 6.91
C VAL A 286 -18.17 8.58 7.09
N GLN A 287 -17.99 7.81 6.00
CA GLN A 287 -17.66 6.41 6.09
C GLN A 287 -16.16 6.22 6.35
N SER A 288 -15.83 5.52 7.44
CA SER A 288 -14.48 4.97 7.60
C SER A 288 -14.28 3.83 6.63
N VAL A 289 -13.19 3.86 5.87
CA VAL A 289 -12.91 2.85 4.85
C VAL A 289 -12.43 1.54 5.46
N SER A 290 -12.64 0.41 4.76
CA SER A 290 -11.95 -0.84 5.06
C SER A 290 -10.49 -0.73 4.63
N GLY A 291 -9.56 -0.95 5.56
CA GLY A 291 -8.14 -0.86 5.29
C GLY A 291 -7.56 -2.10 4.59
N GLY A 292 -8.26 -3.24 4.60
CA GLY A 292 -7.73 -4.49 4.04
C GLY A 292 -8.70 -5.34 3.23
N GLY A 293 -9.99 -5.05 3.26
CA GLY A 293 -11.00 -5.80 2.51
C GLY A 293 -11.30 -7.20 3.05
N HIS A 294 -10.97 -7.50 4.32
CA HIS A 294 -11.15 -8.85 4.90
C HIS A 294 -12.62 -9.29 4.90
N TRP A 295 -13.54 -8.43 5.32
CA TRP A 295 -14.99 -8.67 5.32
C TRP A 295 -15.73 -7.93 4.18
N GLY A 296 -15.05 -7.78 3.04
CA GLY A 296 -15.51 -6.97 1.91
C GLY A 296 -15.02 -5.52 1.97
N GLY A 297 -15.39 -4.71 1.00
CA GLY A 297 -14.91 -3.33 0.88
C GLY A 297 -13.44 -3.23 0.49
N GLY A 298 -12.76 -2.15 0.90
CA GLY A 298 -11.41 -1.85 0.48
C GLY A 298 -11.36 -1.21 -0.92
N MET A 299 -10.20 -1.30 -1.57
CA MET A 299 -10.00 -0.72 -2.91
C MET A 299 -10.57 -1.64 -4.02
N PHE A 300 -11.34 -1.00 -4.90
CA PHE A 300 -11.71 -1.52 -6.22
C PHE A 300 -10.98 -0.64 -7.23
N ILE A 301 -10.09 -1.22 -8.02
CA ILE A 301 -9.16 -0.46 -8.86
C ILE A 301 -8.73 -1.31 -10.06
N ASN A 302 -8.43 -0.69 -11.18
CA ASN A 302 -7.93 -1.33 -12.38
C ASN A 302 -6.40 -1.54 -12.35
N ALA A 303 -5.88 -2.37 -13.25
CA ALA A 303 -4.44 -2.68 -13.27
C ALA A 303 -3.57 -1.48 -13.71
N PHE A 304 -4.08 -0.58 -14.53
CA PHE A 304 -3.33 0.62 -14.93
C PHE A 304 -3.09 1.56 -13.73
N ASP A 305 -4.13 1.79 -12.92
CA ASP A 305 -4.00 2.65 -11.75
C ASP A 305 -3.10 2.01 -10.68
N MET A 306 -3.16 0.67 -10.53
CA MET A 306 -2.21 -0.07 -9.69
C MET A 306 -0.77 0.08 -10.20
N ALA A 307 -0.56 0.02 -11.52
CA ALA A 307 0.77 0.18 -12.11
C ALA A 307 1.32 1.61 -11.95
N ARG A 308 0.46 2.65 -12.03
CA ARG A 308 0.85 4.04 -11.71
C ARG A 308 1.32 4.17 -10.27
N PHE A 309 0.61 3.56 -9.33
CA PHE A 309 1.03 3.52 -7.93
C PHE A 309 2.35 2.74 -7.76
N GLY A 310 2.52 1.61 -8.44
CA GLY A 310 3.79 0.88 -8.46
C GLY A 310 4.95 1.73 -9.01
N LEU A 311 4.71 2.49 -10.08
CA LEU A 311 5.72 3.38 -10.66
C LEU A 311 6.07 4.53 -9.70
N LEU A 312 5.10 5.10 -8.98
CA LEU A 312 5.34 6.09 -7.93
C LEU A 312 6.25 5.51 -6.83
N THR A 313 5.99 4.27 -6.38
CA THR A 313 6.80 3.64 -5.33
C THR A 313 8.18 3.23 -5.83
N LEU A 314 8.31 2.82 -7.10
CA LEU A 314 9.60 2.59 -7.76
C LEU A 314 10.48 3.85 -7.72
N HIS A 315 9.90 5.00 -8.03
CA HIS A 315 10.57 6.31 -8.01
C HIS A 315 10.59 6.97 -6.62
N ARG A 316 10.42 6.19 -5.57
CA ARG A 316 10.52 6.66 -4.17
C ARG A 316 9.63 7.87 -3.88
N GLY A 317 8.41 7.82 -4.39
CA GLY A 317 7.41 8.86 -4.17
C GLY A 317 7.52 10.09 -5.07
N ASN A 318 8.47 10.11 -6.00
CA ASN A 318 8.57 11.16 -7.02
C ASN A 318 7.75 10.81 -8.26
N TRP A 319 7.01 11.77 -8.77
CA TRP A 319 6.29 11.67 -10.02
C TRP A 319 6.60 12.87 -10.90
N ASN A 320 7.36 12.64 -11.96
CA ASN A 320 7.73 13.66 -12.94
C ASN A 320 8.27 14.96 -12.30
N GLY A 321 9.20 14.83 -11.36
CA GLY A 321 9.83 15.96 -10.65
C GLY A 321 9.06 16.46 -9.42
N HIS A 322 7.85 15.97 -9.17
CA HIS A 322 7.05 16.31 -7.98
C HIS A 322 7.14 15.21 -6.92
N GLN A 323 7.63 15.55 -5.73
CA GLN A 323 7.67 14.63 -4.60
C GLN A 323 6.28 14.57 -3.95
N LEU A 324 5.51 13.51 -4.21
CA LEU A 324 4.14 13.33 -3.70
C LEU A 324 4.10 12.71 -2.30
N ILE A 325 5.08 11.89 -1.99
CA ILE A 325 5.34 11.32 -0.67
C ILE A 325 6.85 11.32 -0.45
N SER A 326 7.31 11.69 0.74
CA SER A 326 8.75 11.89 0.97
C SER A 326 9.58 10.63 0.73
N GLN A 327 10.80 10.81 0.25
CA GLN A 327 11.78 9.72 0.14
C GLN A 327 12.04 9.08 1.51
N GLN A 328 12.01 9.88 2.58
CA GLN A 328 12.16 9.39 3.95
C GLN A 328 11.04 8.42 4.33
N TRP A 329 9.80 8.74 3.98
CA TRP A 329 8.67 7.83 4.19
C TRP A 329 8.86 6.51 3.46
N VAL A 330 9.19 6.56 2.17
CA VAL A 330 9.42 5.34 1.37
C VAL A 330 10.58 4.52 1.95
N GLN A 331 11.65 5.17 2.40
CA GLN A 331 12.77 4.51 3.07
C GLN A 331 12.31 3.79 4.36
N GLN A 332 11.47 4.42 5.17
CA GLN A 332 10.92 3.81 6.38
C GLN A 332 9.98 2.65 6.06
N ALA A 333 9.15 2.79 5.01
CA ALA A 333 8.25 1.75 4.53
C ALA A 333 9.00 0.52 4.00
N LEU A 334 10.19 0.70 3.43
CA LEU A 334 11.09 -0.36 2.97
C LEU A 334 12.04 -0.88 4.06
N THR A 335 11.99 -0.32 5.28
CA THR A 335 12.80 -0.81 6.39
C THR A 335 12.14 -2.01 7.04
N PRO A 336 12.82 -3.16 7.16
CA PRO A 336 12.27 -4.35 7.79
C PRO A 336 11.71 -4.10 9.18
N THR A 337 10.55 -4.68 9.46
CA THR A 337 10.00 -4.75 10.82
C THR A 337 10.88 -5.67 11.66
N PRO A 338 11.34 -5.28 12.85
CA PRO A 338 12.21 -6.14 13.67
C PRO A 338 11.63 -7.53 13.94
N ALA A 339 10.31 -7.62 14.18
CA ALA A 339 9.59 -8.87 14.40
C ALA A 339 9.26 -9.65 13.11
N LYS A 340 9.44 -9.05 11.93
CA LYS A 340 9.07 -9.64 10.62
C LYS A 340 9.93 -9.02 9.50
N THR A 341 11.08 -9.59 9.24
CA THR A 341 12.11 -8.99 8.36
C THR A 341 11.75 -8.89 6.88
N ASP A 342 10.71 -9.58 6.43
CA ASP A 342 10.16 -9.49 5.08
C ASP A 342 8.92 -8.57 4.99
N TYR A 343 8.70 -7.71 6.02
CA TYR A 343 7.58 -6.77 6.09
C TYR A 343 8.06 -5.40 6.58
N GLY A 344 7.69 -4.36 5.83
CA GLY A 344 7.93 -2.97 6.18
C GLY A 344 6.71 -2.31 6.84
N TYR A 345 6.27 -1.17 6.31
CA TYR A 345 4.98 -0.59 6.68
C TYR A 345 3.84 -1.29 5.93
N MET A 346 2.62 -1.12 6.41
CA MET A 346 1.38 -1.69 5.86
C MET A 346 1.50 -2.17 4.41
N ASN A 347 1.57 -3.50 4.26
CA ASN A 347 1.59 -4.20 2.97
C ASN A 347 2.80 -3.91 2.03
N TRP A 348 3.88 -3.35 2.56
CA TRP A 348 5.17 -3.34 1.87
C TRP A 348 5.90 -4.64 2.23
N PHE A 349 5.73 -5.66 1.38
CA PHE A 349 6.40 -6.95 1.53
C PHE A 349 7.78 -6.88 0.88
N LEU A 350 8.81 -7.21 1.67
CA LEU A 350 10.22 -7.10 1.28
C LEU A 350 10.76 -8.47 0.87
N ASN A 351 11.59 -8.51 -0.15
CA ASN A 351 12.21 -9.76 -0.60
C ASN A 351 13.57 -10.02 0.06
N THR A 352 13.82 -9.45 1.25
CA THR A 352 15.11 -9.51 1.96
C THR A 352 15.65 -10.93 2.17
N GLY A 353 14.76 -11.90 2.43
CA GLY A 353 15.13 -13.30 2.62
C GLY A 353 14.91 -14.19 1.40
N LYS A 354 14.48 -13.65 0.26
CA LYS A 354 14.14 -14.39 -0.97
C LYS A 354 13.18 -15.59 -0.75
N LYS A 355 12.36 -15.53 0.30
CA LYS A 355 11.46 -16.65 0.65
C LYS A 355 10.21 -16.69 -0.23
N MET A 356 9.67 -15.52 -0.53
CA MET A 356 8.43 -15.40 -1.29
C MET A 356 8.70 -15.41 -2.80
N LEU A 357 9.76 -14.72 -3.25
CA LEU A 357 10.21 -14.65 -4.64
C LEU A 357 11.71 -14.98 -4.71
N PRO A 358 12.09 -16.27 -4.70
CA PRO A 358 13.49 -16.70 -4.79
C PRO A 358 14.20 -16.18 -6.03
N SER A 359 13.49 -16.02 -7.14
CA SER A 359 14.04 -15.56 -8.43
C SER A 359 14.27 -14.05 -8.48
N ALA A 360 13.57 -13.26 -7.66
CA ALA A 360 13.65 -11.81 -7.66
C ALA A 360 14.91 -11.29 -6.92
N PRO A 361 15.38 -10.06 -7.23
CA PRO A 361 16.40 -9.38 -6.44
C PRO A 361 15.95 -9.17 -4.98
N VAL A 362 16.91 -9.06 -4.07
CA VAL A 362 16.63 -8.77 -2.64
C VAL A 362 16.07 -7.37 -2.41
N THR A 363 16.31 -6.46 -3.37
CA THR A 363 15.80 -5.08 -3.38
C THR A 363 14.38 -4.97 -3.89
N ALA A 364 13.84 -6.03 -4.50
CA ALA A 364 12.45 -6.07 -4.93
C ALA A 364 11.49 -6.06 -3.74
N PHE A 365 10.35 -5.43 -3.92
CA PHE A 365 9.27 -5.41 -2.93
C PHE A 365 7.91 -5.52 -3.62
N MET A 366 6.88 -5.78 -2.83
CA MET A 366 5.55 -6.05 -3.35
C MET A 366 4.47 -5.42 -2.49
N HIS A 367 3.35 -5.07 -3.12
CA HIS A 367 2.09 -4.79 -2.46
C HIS A 367 1.13 -5.94 -2.80
N ILE A 368 0.69 -6.71 -1.79
CA ILE A 368 0.03 -8.00 -2.01
C ILE A 368 -1.39 -8.00 -1.44
N GLY A 369 -2.34 -8.53 -2.19
CA GLY A 369 -3.70 -8.81 -1.75
C GLY A 369 -4.11 -10.25 -2.06
N ASN A 370 -5.15 -10.72 -1.38
CA ASN A 370 -5.72 -12.04 -1.59
C ASN A 370 -6.07 -12.28 -3.07
N GLY A 371 -5.90 -13.51 -3.55
CA GLY A 371 -6.03 -13.88 -4.97
C GLY A 371 -4.85 -13.42 -5.82
N ALA A 372 -3.66 -13.25 -5.21
CA ALA A 372 -2.46 -12.69 -5.81
C ALA A 372 -2.74 -11.39 -6.59
N ASN A 373 -3.54 -10.50 -6.01
CA ASN A 373 -3.55 -9.11 -6.44
C ASN A 373 -2.22 -8.49 -6.02
N LEU A 374 -1.34 -8.26 -6.97
CA LEU A 374 0.05 -7.94 -6.69
C LEU A 374 0.51 -6.75 -7.52
N ILE A 375 1.23 -5.86 -6.87
CA ILE A 375 2.13 -4.89 -7.53
C ILE A 375 3.55 -5.30 -7.15
N TYR A 376 4.28 -5.86 -8.09
CA TYR A 376 5.70 -6.17 -7.98
C TYR A 376 6.51 -4.97 -8.43
N VAL A 377 7.50 -4.58 -7.64
CA VAL A 377 8.38 -3.45 -7.92
C VAL A 377 9.83 -3.89 -7.80
N ASP A 378 10.58 -3.73 -8.88
CA ASP A 378 11.99 -4.11 -8.98
C ASP A 378 12.85 -2.90 -9.34
N PRO A 379 13.49 -2.28 -8.33
CA PRO A 379 14.35 -1.12 -8.57
C PRO A 379 15.62 -1.42 -9.36
N GLU A 380 16.13 -2.66 -9.33
CA GLU A 380 17.35 -3.02 -10.06
C GLU A 380 17.12 -3.04 -11.58
N HIS A 381 15.92 -3.43 -11.99
CA HIS A 381 15.55 -3.54 -13.40
C HIS A 381 14.63 -2.41 -13.88
N GLU A 382 14.30 -1.40 -13.06
CA GLU A 382 13.32 -0.35 -13.39
C GLU A 382 11.96 -0.95 -13.87
N LEU A 383 11.51 -2.01 -13.18
CA LEU A 383 10.40 -2.87 -13.58
C LEU A 383 9.25 -2.78 -12.58
N VAL A 384 8.03 -2.63 -13.08
CA VAL A 384 6.79 -2.80 -12.32
C VAL A 384 5.90 -3.82 -13.02
N MET A 385 5.39 -4.78 -12.27
CA MET A 385 4.39 -5.71 -12.78
C MET A 385 3.15 -5.67 -11.89
N VAL A 386 1.99 -5.54 -12.49
CA VAL A 386 0.72 -5.82 -11.84
C VAL A 386 0.23 -7.17 -12.33
N VAL A 387 0.00 -8.07 -11.39
CA VAL A 387 -0.55 -9.41 -11.66
C VAL A 387 -1.76 -9.63 -10.77
N ARG A 388 -2.85 -10.10 -11.34
CA ARG A 388 -4.12 -10.27 -10.63
C ARG A 388 -4.72 -11.64 -10.92
N TRP A 389 -5.27 -12.24 -9.87
CA TRP A 389 -6.10 -13.45 -9.92
C TRP A 389 -5.34 -14.68 -10.39
N ILE A 390 -4.10 -14.83 -9.93
CA ILE A 390 -3.33 -16.06 -10.09
C ILE A 390 -3.17 -16.78 -8.74
N ASP A 391 -2.76 -18.05 -8.79
CA ASP A 391 -2.28 -18.76 -7.60
C ASP A 391 -0.96 -18.12 -7.13
N THR A 392 -0.86 -17.83 -5.85
CA THR A 392 0.34 -17.19 -5.28
C THR A 392 1.62 -17.99 -5.55
N ARG A 393 1.50 -19.34 -5.66
CA ARG A 393 2.63 -20.22 -5.97
C ARG A 393 3.16 -20.05 -7.40
N ALA A 394 2.35 -19.53 -8.32
CA ALA A 394 2.79 -19.25 -9.69
C ALA A 394 3.60 -17.96 -9.83
N MET A 395 3.61 -17.13 -8.78
CA MET A 395 4.18 -15.77 -8.89
C MET A 395 5.69 -15.76 -9.13
N ASP A 396 6.44 -16.63 -8.46
CA ASP A 396 7.90 -16.68 -8.65
C ASP A 396 8.28 -17.13 -10.06
N GLU A 397 7.52 -18.04 -10.67
CA GLU A 397 7.73 -18.47 -12.08
C GLU A 397 7.48 -17.31 -13.05
N VAL A 398 6.44 -16.49 -12.81
CA VAL A 398 6.17 -15.28 -13.62
C VAL A 398 7.35 -14.31 -13.54
N VAL A 399 7.84 -14.04 -12.33
CA VAL A 399 9.00 -13.16 -12.11
C VAL A 399 10.25 -13.73 -12.77
N LYS A 400 10.53 -15.02 -12.57
CA LYS A 400 11.67 -15.72 -13.17
C LYS A 400 11.69 -15.58 -14.70
N LYS A 401 10.53 -15.86 -15.34
CA LYS A 401 10.40 -15.71 -16.79
C LYS A 401 10.61 -14.27 -17.25
N MET A 402 10.07 -13.31 -16.52
CA MET A 402 10.26 -11.90 -16.84
C MET A 402 11.74 -11.50 -16.75
N LEU A 403 12.47 -11.97 -15.73
CA LEU A 403 13.89 -11.65 -15.55
C LEU A 403 14.80 -12.28 -16.62
N GLU A 404 14.38 -13.34 -17.31
CA GLU A 404 15.09 -13.91 -18.48
C GLU A 404 15.09 -12.93 -19.68
N ALA A 405 14.27 -11.86 -19.65
CA ALA A 405 14.21 -10.86 -20.72
C ALA A 405 15.39 -9.89 -20.72
N PHE A 406 16.09 -9.75 -19.62
CA PHE A 406 17.27 -8.90 -19.45
C PHE A 406 18.60 -9.57 -19.86
#